data_e0e89262ec8928abc98e10d3e5119e5a
#
_entry.id   e0e89262ec8928abc98e10d3e5119e5a
#
_cell.length_a   1.000
_cell.length_b   1.000
_cell.length_c   1.000
_cell.angle_alpha   90.00
_cell.angle_beta   90.00
_cell.angle_gamma   90.00
#
_symmetry.space_group_name_H-M   'P 1'
#
loop_
_entity.id
_entity.type
_entity.pdbx_description
1 polymer ?
#
loop_
_entity_poly.entity_id
_entity_poly.type
_entity_poly.pdbx_seq_one_letter_code
_entity_poly.pdbx_strand_id
1 'polypeptide(L)'
;NPQTYGIGLKELWQVPEGRGQPGKIMHTMNSPLDPATYGGSFLYHLDQNRVAIGFVAGLDYVDPEFKPFEAFQQLKHHPLVKPLLEGGQILSAGARSLVEGGYQSLPRLEMPGAILIGDSAGLMNVPKIKGTHQAMRSGMLAAELIAESGGVIGWDAKLRGSVVMKELRKVRNIRPGFNKGMWFGLANAVWETATAGLSPWTLKNHADHSALRKVDEYTTPERGWGERNLAPRDRLASVYFAATQHDEDQPIHLHVAEPDICTTRCTAEYNNPCTRFCPAGVYEIVSDGAGKR
;
A
#
# COMPACT_ATOMS: atom_id res chain seq x y z
N ASN A 1 14.69 -12.11 3.65
CA ASN A 1 14.41 -10.68 3.82
C ASN A 1 13.00 -10.50 4.41
N PRO A 2 12.78 -9.47 5.25
CA PRO A 2 11.43 -9.14 5.71
C PRO A 2 10.53 -8.75 4.54
N GLN A 3 9.22 -8.87 4.73
CA GLN A 3 8.24 -8.35 3.80
C GLN A 3 8.12 -6.84 4.00
N THR A 4 7.76 -6.12 2.94
CA THR A 4 7.41 -4.71 2.97
C THR A 4 6.00 -4.52 2.46
N TYR A 5 5.32 -3.52 2.99
CA TYR A 5 3.91 -3.28 2.70
C TYR A 5 3.66 -1.84 2.29
N GLY A 6 2.58 -1.63 1.57
CA GLY A 6 2.00 -0.33 1.32
C GLY A 6 0.57 -0.28 1.84
N ILE A 7 0.07 0.92 2.12
CA ILE A 7 -1.35 1.18 2.36
C ILE A 7 -1.92 1.92 1.16
N GLY A 8 -2.94 1.34 0.53
CA GLY A 8 -3.66 1.94 -0.57
C GLY A 8 -5.04 2.41 -0.13
N LEU A 9 -5.41 3.63 -0.49
CA LEU A 9 -6.75 4.18 -0.37
C LEU A 9 -7.27 4.50 -1.77
N LYS A 10 -8.56 4.23 -2.00
CA LYS A 10 -9.18 4.46 -3.31
C LYS A 10 -10.61 4.92 -3.15
N GLU A 11 -11.03 5.83 -4.02
CA GLU A 11 -12.42 6.24 -4.19
C GLU A 11 -12.81 6.14 -5.66
N LEU A 12 -14.07 5.77 -5.90
CA LEU A 12 -14.72 5.86 -7.20
C LEU A 12 -15.68 7.05 -7.16
N TRP A 13 -15.54 7.94 -8.12
CA TRP A 13 -16.32 9.16 -8.24
C TRP A 13 -17.19 9.14 -9.50
N GLN A 14 -18.41 9.63 -9.37
CA GLN A 14 -19.19 10.15 -10.49
C GLN A 14 -18.86 11.63 -10.62
N VAL A 15 -18.20 12.02 -11.70
CA VAL A 15 -17.85 13.42 -11.96
C VAL A 15 -18.90 14.06 -12.88
N PRO A 16 -19.03 15.42 -12.88
CA PRO A 16 -19.93 16.11 -13.76
C PRO A 16 -19.68 15.78 -15.24
N GLU A 17 -20.74 15.85 -16.04
CA GLU A 17 -20.69 15.57 -17.47
C GLU A 17 -19.61 16.41 -18.17
N GLY A 18 -18.90 15.77 -19.11
CA GLY A 18 -17.82 16.39 -19.88
C GLY A 18 -16.47 16.50 -19.14
N ARG A 19 -16.38 16.17 -17.85
CA ARG A 19 -15.09 16.13 -17.12
C ARG A 19 -14.39 14.79 -17.23
N GLY A 20 -15.11 13.72 -17.48
CA GLY A 20 -14.56 12.40 -17.75
C GLY A 20 -13.81 12.36 -19.08
N GLN A 21 -12.69 11.67 -19.14
CA GLN A 21 -11.90 11.42 -20.36
C GLN A 21 -11.60 9.91 -20.43
N PRO A 22 -12.57 9.05 -20.78
CA PRO A 22 -12.43 7.60 -20.74
C PRO A 22 -11.13 7.11 -21.38
N GLY A 23 -10.41 6.22 -20.66
CA GLY A 23 -9.11 5.70 -21.08
C GLY A 23 -7.90 6.54 -20.67
N LYS A 24 -8.08 7.78 -20.20
CA LYS A 24 -6.97 8.58 -19.67
C LYS A 24 -6.54 8.04 -18.30
N ILE A 25 -5.24 7.83 -18.18
CA ILE A 25 -4.59 7.35 -16.96
C ILE A 25 -3.51 8.35 -16.56
N MET A 26 -3.48 8.70 -15.27
CA MET A 26 -2.43 9.52 -14.68
C MET A 26 -1.87 8.80 -13.45
N HIS A 27 -0.54 8.74 -13.37
CA HIS A 27 0.19 8.32 -12.19
C HIS A 27 1.05 9.48 -11.71
N THR A 28 1.16 9.64 -10.42
CA THR A 28 2.05 10.62 -9.80
C THR A 28 3.01 9.95 -8.84
N MET A 29 4.12 10.58 -8.58
CA MET A 29 5.05 10.20 -7.53
C MET A 29 5.04 11.27 -6.44
N ASN A 30 5.25 10.86 -5.21
CA ASN A 30 5.33 11.70 -4.02
C ASN A 30 4.00 12.41 -3.70
N SER A 31 3.78 13.61 -4.16
CA SER A 31 2.65 14.44 -3.73
C SER A 31 1.34 13.65 -3.51
N PRO A 32 0.73 13.77 -2.33
CA PRO A 32 1.02 14.65 -1.19
C PRO A 32 2.07 14.11 -0.19
N LEU A 33 2.80 13.07 -0.54
CA LEU A 33 3.88 12.51 0.29
C LEU A 33 5.12 13.41 0.26
N ASP A 34 5.90 13.34 1.34
CA ASP A 34 7.26 13.90 1.35
C ASP A 34 8.23 12.99 0.55
N PRO A 35 9.40 13.54 0.14
CA PRO A 35 10.38 12.77 -0.63
C PRO A 35 10.99 11.55 0.07
N ALA A 36 10.85 11.45 1.39
CA ALA A 36 11.35 10.32 2.18
C ALA A 36 10.34 9.16 2.24
N THR A 37 9.08 9.41 1.88
CA THR A 37 8.01 8.40 1.87
C THR A 37 7.79 7.87 0.47
N TYR A 38 8.01 6.57 0.28
CA TYR A 38 7.73 5.90 -1.00
C TYR A 38 6.22 5.86 -1.27
N GLY A 39 5.83 6.22 -2.49
CA GLY A 39 4.43 6.14 -2.89
C GLY A 39 4.04 7.14 -3.97
N GLY A 40 2.74 7.29 -4.15
CA GLY A 40 2.17 8.18 -5.14
C GLY A 40 0.68 7.97 -5.32
N SER A 41 0.13 8.56 -6.35
CA SER A 41 -1.30 8.48 -6.65
C SER A 41 -1.56 8.00 -8.06
N PHE A 42 -2.78 7.54 -8.27
CA PHE A 42 -3.30 7.22 -9.60
C PHE A 42 -4.67 7.83 -9.79
N LEU A 43 -4.99 8.12 -11.06
CA LEU A 43 -6.28 8.63 -11.47
C LEU A 43 -6.63 7.99 -12.81
N TYR A 44 -7.73 7.25 -12.83
CA TYR A 44 -8.23 6.52 -14.00
C TYR A 44 -9.59 7.05 -14.41
N HIS A 45 -9.68 7.59 -15.61
CA HIS A 45 -10.94 7.98 -16.21
C HIS A 45 -11.62 6.75 -16.83
N LEU A 46 -12.76 6.40 -16.28
CA LEU A 46 -13.60 5.28 -16.71
C LEU A 46 -14.76 5.80 -17.56
N ASP A 47 -15.55 4.86 -18.10
CA ASP A 47 -16.77 5.19 -18.84
C ASP A 47 -17.82 5.89 -17.96
N GLN A 48 -18.81 6.52 -18.58
CA GLN A 48 -19.95 7.15 -17.91
C GLN A 48 -19.57 8.24 -16.92
N ASN A 49 -18.57 9.07 -17.23
CA ASN A 49 -18.05 10.12 -16.35
C ASN A 49 -17.66 9.62 -14.95
N ARG A 50 -17.14 8.40 -14.85
CA ARG A 50 -16.58 7.87 -13.60
C ARG A 50 -15.08 8.02 -13.57
N VAL A 51 -14.57 8.33 -12.39
CA VAL A 51 -13.13 8.46 -12.15
C VAL A 51 -12.76 7.67 -10.90
N ALA A 52 -11.79 6.78 -11.02
CA ALA A 52 -11.16 6.14 -9.89
C ALA A 52 -9.92 6.92 -9.51
N ILE A 53 -9.88 7.44 -8.28
CA ILE A 53 -8.71 8.08 -7.70
C ILE A 53 -8.19 7.25 -6.55
N GLY A 54 -6.89 7.08 -6.48
CA GLY A 54 -6.25 6.33 -5.41
C GLY A 54 -4.88 6.87 -5.05
N PHE A 55 -4.42 6.45 -3.90
CA PHE A 55 -3.20 6.88 -3.27
C PHE A 55 -2.57 5.68 -2.56
N VAL A 56 -1.27 5.50 -2.70
CA VAL A 56 -0.52 4.43 -2.05
C VAL A 56 0.68 5.04 -1.33
N ALA A 57 0.88 4.65 -0.09
CA ALA A 57 2.07 4.98 0.68
C ALA A 57 2.73 3.70 1.22
N GLY A 58 4.04 3.59 1.08
CA GLY A 58 4.82 2.53 1.72
C GLY A 58 4.71 2.63 3.24
N LEU A 59 4.60 1.51 3.93
CA LEU A 59 4.53 1.49 5.40
C LEU A 59 5.92 1.63 6.07
N ASP A 60 6.96 1.74 5.27
CA ASP A 60 8.32 2.09 5.68
C ASP A 60 8.57 3.61 5.73
N TYR A 61 7.52 4.39 5.98
CA TYR A 61 7.63 5.84 6.20
C TYR A 61 8.36 6.15 7.51
N VAL A 62 8.99 7.33 7.56
CA VAL A 62 9.81 7.76 8.70
C VAL A 62 9.04 8.60 9.72
N ASP A 63 7.94 9.22 9.31
CA ASP A 63 7.17 10.21 10.08
C ASP A 63 6.16 9.52 11.02
N PRO A 64 6.35 9.54 12.36
CA PRO A 64 5.43 8.91 13.31
C PRO A 64 4.04 9.55 13.33
N GLU A 65 3.92 10.77 12.82
CA GLU A 65 2.67 11.52 12.77
C GLU A 65 1.96 11.39 11.41
N PHE A 66 2.45 10.56 10.51
CA PHE A 66 1.86 10.38 9.19
C PHE A 66 0.44 9.81 9.26
N LYS A 67 -0.47 10.45 8.53
CA LYS A 67 -1.89 10.10 8.44
C LYS A 67 -2.26 9.80 6.98
N PRO A 68 -2.23 8.55 6.55
CA PRO A 68 -2.52 8.18 5.16
C PRO A 68 -3.89 8.67 4.67
N PHE A 69 -4.91 8.60 5.52
CA PHE A 69 -6.25 9.07 5.17
C PHE A 69 -6.25 10.59 4.88
N GLU A 70 -5.63 11.39 5.74
CA GLU A 70 -5.57 12.84 5.53
C GLU A 70 -4.72 13.21 4.31
N ALA A 71 -3.62 12.51 4.07
CA ALA A 71 -2.81 12.69 2.86
C ALA A 71 -3.64 12.41 1.60
N PHE A 72 -4.48 11.37 1.62
CA PHE A 72 -5.40 11.11 0.51
C PHE A 72 -6.46 12.21 0.36
N GLN A 73 -7.00 12.76 1.45
CA GLN A 73 -7.90 13.91 1.37
C GLN A 73 -7.19 15.13 0.76
N GLN A 74 -5.93 15.39 1.14
CA GLN A 74 -5.14 16.50 0.59
C GLN A 74 -4.90 16.35 -0.92
N LEU A 75 -4.67 15.12 -1.41
CA LEU A 75 -4.54 14.87 -2.85
C LEU A 75 -5.73 15.39 -3.65
N LYS A 76 -6.94 15.29 -3.11
CA LYS A 76 -8.17 15.76 -3.78
C LYS A 76 -8.22 17.28 -3.93
N HIS A 77 -7.43 18.02 -3.13
CA HIS A 77 -7.29 19.48 -3.25
C HIS A 77 -6.19 19.91 -4.21
N HIS A 78 -5.41 18.97 -4.75
CA HIS A 78 -4.37 19.29 -5.73
C HIS A 78 -4.96 20.03 -6.93
N PRO A 79 -4.32 21.10 -7.45
CA PRO A 79 -4.86 21.93 -8.55
C PRO A 79 -5.25 21.13 -9.81
N LEU A 80 -4.61 20.02 -10.09
CA LEU A 80 -4.96 19.15 -11.22
C LEU A 80 -6.11 18.17 -10.91
N VAL A 81 -6.43 17.92 -9.65
CA VAL A 81 -7.44 16.94 -9.22
C VAL A 81 -8.74 17.63 -8.82
N LYS A 82 -8.65 18.69 -8.03
CA LYS A 82 -9.83 19.42 -7.53
C LYS A 82 -10.85 19.79 -8.61
N PRO A 83 -10.46 20.40 -9.76
CA PRO A 83 -11.43 20.79 -10.79
C PRO A 83 -12.17 19.59 -11.41
N LEU A 84 -11.54 18.41 -11.41
CA LEU A 84 -12.16 17.18 -11.91
C LEU A 84 -13.25 16.68 -10.97
N LEU A 85 -13.00 16.72 -9.66
CA LEU A 85 -13.87 16.15 -8.63
C LEU A 85 -14.97 17.10 -8.16
N GLU A 86 -14.80 18.40 -8.34
CA GLU A 86 -15.72 19.45 -7.86
C GLU A 86 -17.11 19.27 -8.48
N GLY A 87 -18.14 19.24 -7.63
CA GLY A 87 -19.52 18.93 -8.03
C GLY A 87 -19.81 17.46 -8.31
N GLY A 88 -18.80 16.57 -8.16
CA GLY A 88 -18.97 15.13 -8.26
C GLY A 88 -19.45 14.48 -6.97
N GLN A 89 -19.74 13.19 -7.04
CA GLN A 89 -20.20 12.36 -5.92
C GLN A 89 -19.33 11.12 -5.78
N ILE A 90 -19.01 10.72 -4.54
CA ILE A 90 -18.34 9.45 -4.28
C ILE A 90 -19.36 8.33 -4.38
N LEU A 91 -19.04 7.32 -5.19
CA LEU A 91 -19.84 6.11 -5.37
C LEU A 91 -19.40 5.01 -4.41
N SER A 92 -18.09 4.86 -4.20
CA SER A 92 -17.53 3.89 -3.28
C SER A 92 -16.15 4.33 -2.82
N ALA A 93 -15.70 3.80 -1.68
CA ALA A 93 -14.36 4.01 -1.15
C ALA A 93 -13.79 2.69 -0.65
N GLY A 94 -12.50 2.64 -0.38
CA GLY A 94 -11.86 1.48 0.22
C GLY A 94 -10.40 1.71 0.53
N ALA A 95 -9.90 0.92 1.47
CA ALA A 95 -8.49 0.89 1.83
C ALA A 95 -8.02 -0.56 1.92
N ARG A 96 -6.76 -0.80 1.52
CA ARG A 96 -6.15 -2.12 1.60
C ARG A 96 -4.65 -2.02 1.77
N SER A 97 -4.10 -2.92 2.58
CA SER A 97 -2.65 -3.15 2.58
C SER A 97 -2.23 -3.94 1.36
N LEU A 98 -1.08 -3.59 0.82
CA LEU A 98 -0.47 -4.19 -0.36
C LEU A 98 0.85 -4.82 0.03
N VAL A 99 1.19 -5.98 -0.57
CA VAL A 99 2.45 -6.68 -0.34
C VAL A 99 3.47 -6.21 -1.36
N GLU A 100 4.54 -5.54 -0.95
CA GLU A 100 5.50 -4.86 -1.83
C GLU A 100 6.92 -5.44 -1.80
N GLY A 101 7.18 -6.47 -1.00
CA GLY A 101 8.52 -7.03 -0.82
C GLY A 101 9.12 -7.69 -2.06
N GLY A 102 8.29 -8.19 -2.97
CA GLY A 102 8.70 -8.73 -4.26
C GLY A 102 9.59 -9.97 -4.14
N TYR A 103 10.47 -10.14 -5.15
CA TYR A 103 11.30 -11.33 -5.36
C TYR A 103 12.06 -11.82 -4.13
N GLN A 104 12.73 -10.91 -3.41
CA GLN A 104 13.60 -11.28 -2.28
C GLN A 104 12.87 -11.52 -0.96
N SER A 105 11.58 -11.21 -0.88
CA SER A 105 10.78 -11.35 0.35
C SER A 105 9.69 -12.42 0.24
N LEU A 106 9.80 -13.31 -0.76
CA LEU A 106 8.84 -14.40 -0.89
C LEU A 106 8.90 -15.30 0.33
N PRO A 107 7.74 -15.62 0.93
CA PRO A 107 7.65 -16.55 2.05
C PRO A 107 7.87 -18.00 1.58
N ARG A 108 7.72 -18.94 2.50
CA ARG A 108 7.53 -20.34 2.14
C ARG A 108 6.22 -20.49 1.39
N LEU A 109 6.27 -21.01 0.16
CA LEU A 109 5.14 -21.01 -0.77
C LEU A 109 4.26 -22.25 -0.69
N GLU A 110 4.76 -23.32 -0.07
CA GLU A 110 4.02 -24.57 0.08
C GLU A 110 4.13 -25.15 1.49
N MET A 111 3.10 -25.85 1.89
CA MET A 111 3.03 -26.69 3.08
C MET A 111 2.11 -27.87 2.80
N PRO A 112 2.13 -28.96 3.60
CA PRO A 112 1.20 -30.07 3.41
C PRO A 112 -0.25 -29.59 3.30
N GLY A 113 -0.89 -29.83 2.17
CA GLY A 113 -2.29 -29.47 1.91
C GLY A 113 -2.57 -28.00 1.56
N ALA A 114 -1.56 -27.11 1.52
CA ALA A 114 -1.78 -25.69 1.19
C ALA A 114 -0.62 -25.06 0.41
N ILE A 115 -0.96 -24.07 -0.42
CA ILE A 115 0.00 -23.26 -1.19
C ILE A 115 -0.39 -21.79 -1.15
N LEU A 116 0.59 -20.92 -1.34
CA LEU A 116 0.38 -19.47 -1.52
C LEU A 116 0.48 -19.11 -3.00
N ILE A 117 -0.48 -18.33 -3.49
CA ILE A 117 -0.53 -17.80 -4.85
C ILE A 117 -0.88 -16.31 -4.86
N GLY A 118 -0.68 -15.64 -5.97
CA GLY A 118 -1.06 -14.24 -6.16
C GLY A 118 -0.46 -13.29 -5.13
N ASP A 119 -1.26 -12.34 -4.68
CA ASP A 119 -0.83 -11.32 -3.72
C ASP A 119 -0.51 -11.89 -2.34
N SER A 120 -1.17 -12.99 -1.93
CA SER A 120 -0.85 -13.68 -0.68
C SER A 120 0.58 -14.26 -0.67
N ALA A 121 1.12 -14.58 -1.84
CA ALA A 121 2.51 -15.00 -2.02
C ALA A 121 3.48 -13.82 -2.22
N GLY A 122 2.99 -12.58 -2.34
CA GLY A 122 3.82 -11.40 -2.61
C GLY A 122 4.27 -11.28 -4.06
N LEU A 123 3.46 -11.73 -5.02
CA LEU A 123 3.85 -11.79 -6.44
C LEU A 123 3.59 -10.48 -7.21
N MET A 124 3.23 -9.41 -6.55
CA MET A 124 2.98 -8.13 -7.21
C MET A 124 4.24 -7.57 -7.87
N ASN A 125 4.12 -7.12 -9.11
CA ASN A 125 5.14 -6.32 -9.78
C ASN A 125 4.97 -4.85 -9.37
N VAL A 126 5.64 -4.45 -8.31
CA VAL A 126 5.49 -3.12 -7.67
C VAL A 126 5.80 -1.98 -8.65
N PRO A 127 6.92 -1.97 -9.40
CA PRO A 127 7.22 -0.90 -10.36
C PRO A 127 6.17 -0.73 -11.45
N LYS A 128 5.48 -1.79 -11.84
CA LYS A 128 4.38 -1.73 -12.81
C LYS A 128 3.05 -1.37 -12.18
N ILE A 129 2.96 -1.38 -10.85
CA ILE A 129 1.69 -1.24 -10.10
C ILE A 129 0.67 -2.30 -10.58
N LYS A 130 1.13 -3.53 -10.85
CA LYS A 130 0.33 -4.61 -11.43
C LYS A 130 0.56 -5.93 -10.68
N GLY A 131 -0.51 -6.50 -10.13
CA GLY A 131 -0.53 -7.82 -9.48
C GLY A 131 -1.41 -8.83 -10.22
N THR A 132 -2.48 -8.38 -10.88
CA THR A 132 -3.52 -9.24 -11.45
C THR A 132 -2.97 -10.32 -12.40
N HIS A 133 -2.09 -9.95 -13.33
CA HIS A 133 -1.52 -10.92 -14.28
C HIS A 133 -0.65 -11.97 -13.60
N GLN A 134 0.07 -11.61 -12.53
CA GLN A 134 0.87 -12.57 -11.75
C GLN A 134 -0.03 -13.48 -10.89
N ALA A 135 -1.10 -12.93 -10.32
CA ALA A 135 -2.09 -13.71 -9.59
C ALA A 135 -2.75 -14.75 -10.50
N MET A 136 -3.19 -14.35 -11.70
CA MET A 136 -3.77 -15.25 -12.70
C MET A 136 -2.79 -16.33 -13.13
N ARG A 137 -1.57 -15.97 -13.48
CA ARG A 137 -0.52 -16.93 -13.89
C ARG A 137 -0.16 -17.92 -12.79
N SER A 138 -0.02 -17.45 -11.56
CA SER A 138 0.26 -18.35 -10.43
C SER A 138 -0.90 -19.30 -10.17
N GLY A 139 -2.15 -18.84 -10.30
CA GLY A 139 -3.33 -19.69 -10.22
C GLY A 139 -3.38 -20.76 -11.31
N MET A 140 -3.06 -20.41 -12.57
CA MET A 140 -2.97 -21.37 -13.67
C MET A 140 -1.90 -22.44 -13.41
N LEU A 141 -0.68 -22.03 -13.00
CA LEU A 141 0.41 -22.94 -12.70
C LEU A 141 0.07 -23.88 -11.52
N ALA A 142 -0.66 -23.38 -10.52
CA ALA A 142 -1.13 -24.19 -9.41
C ALA A 142 -2.15 -25.24 -9.86
N ALA A 143 -3.11 -24.84 -10.68
CA ALA A 143 -4.11 -25.75 -11.25
C ALA A 143 -3.46 -26.85 -12.11
N GLU A 144 -2.47 -26.49 -12.95
CA GLU A 144 -1.69 -27.45 -13.74
C GLU A 144 -0.96 -28.46 -12.83
N LEU A 145 -0.28 -27.99 -11.77
CA LEU A 145 0.41 -28.87 -10.83
C LEU A 145 -0.55 -29.88 -10.18
N ILE A 146 -1.69 -29.39 -9.70
CA ILE A 146 -2.68 -30.23 -9.04
C ILE A 146 -3.26 -31.26 -10.01
N ALA A 147 -3.54 -30.87 -11.24
CA ALA A 147 -4.06 -31.78 -12.27
C ALA A 147 -3.03 -32.87 -12.67
N GLU A 148 -1.75 -32.51 -12.71
CA GLU A 148 -0.65 -33.42 -13.10
C GLU A 148 -0.26 -34.40 -11.97
N SER A 149 -0.22 -33.91 -10.72
CA SER A 149 0.34 -34.64 -9.57
C SER A 149 -0.67 -35.14 -8.53
N GLY A 150 -1.92 -34.70 -8.63
CA GLY A 150 -2.96 -34.94 -7.63
C GLY A 150 -2.75 -34.20 -6.31
N GLY A 151 -1.79 -33.27 -6.22
CA GLY A 151 -1.47 -32.58 -4.98
C GLY A 151 -0.74 -31.27 -5.18
N VAL A 152 -0.23 -30.69 -4.11
CA VAL A 152 0.42 -29.37 -4.09
C VAL A 152 1.93 -29.43 -3.86
N ILE A 153 2.48 -30.62 -3.64
CA ILE A 153 3.92 -30.82 -3.38
C ILE A 153 4.72 -30.50 -4.65
N GLY A 154 5.78 -29.70 -4.51
CA GLY A 154 6.60 -29.24 -5.62
C GLY A 154 6.20 -27.86 -6.16
N TRP A 155 5.21 -27.21 -5.52
CA TRP A 155 4.76 -25.88 -5.90
C TRP A 155 5.86 -24.84 -5.85
N ASP A 156 6.65 -24.80 -4.77
CA ASP A 156 7.74 -23.83 -4.63
C ASP A 156 8.72 -23.92 -5.81
N ALA A 157 9.12 -25.11 -6.20
CA ALA A 157 10.01 -25.33 -7.34
C ALA A 157 9.37 -24.92 -8.68
N LYS A 158 8.09 -25.32 -8.92
CA LYS A 158 7.35 -24.97 -10.14
C LYS A 158 7.20 -23.46 -10.29
N LEU A 159 6.83 -22.76 -9.23
CA LEU A 159 6.67 -21.29 -9.26
C LEU A 159 8.01 -20.60 -9.46
N ARG A 160 9.07 -21.00 -8.73
CA ARG A 160 10.41 -20.40 -8.86
C ARG A 160 11.03 -20.59 -10.25
N GLY A 161 10.70 -21.66 -10.95
CA GLY A 161 11.10 -21.88 -12.35
C GLY A 161 10.30 -21.11 -13.39
N SER A 162 9.20 -20.49 -13.00
CA SER A 162 8.19 -19.92 -13.90
C SER A 162 8.56 -18.53 -14.44
N VAL A 163 7.76 -18.08 -15.40
CA VAL A 163 7.85 -16.70 -15.96
C VAL A 163 7.47 -15.64 -14.92
N VAL A 164 6.65 -15.99 -13.92
CA VAL A 164 6.29 -15.10 -12.80
C VAL A 164 7.56 -14.68 -12.06
N MET A 165 8.37 -15.64 -11.67
CA MET A 165 9.61 -15.36 -10.95
C MET A 165 10.68 -14.70 -11.81
N LYS A 166 10.74 -15.03 -13.10
CA LYS A 166 11.64 -14.34 -14.05
C LYS A 166 11.28 -12.87 -14.17
N GLU A 167 9.99 -12.52 -14.19
CA GLU A 167 9.54 -11.13 -14.22
C GLU A 167 9.88 -10.39 -12.92
N LEU A 168 9.58 -10.98 -11.76
CA LEU A 168 9.89 -10.38 -10.46
C LEU A 168 11.40 -10.18 -10.26
N ARG A 169 12.22 -11.12 -10.73
CA ARG A 169 13.68 -10.98 -10.66
C ARG A 169 14.20 -9.77 -11.43
N LYS A 170 13.62 -9.44 -12.58
CA LYS A 170 14.02 -8.28 -13.38
C LYS A 170 13.83 -6.95 -12.67
N VAL A 171 12.85 -6.85 -11.79
CA VAL A 171 12.49 -5.61 -11.09
C VAL A 171 12.86 -5.60 -9.61
N ARG A 172 13.55 -6.65 -9.13
CA ARG A 172 13.81 -6.90 -7.71
C ARG A 172 14.52 -5.77 -6.97
N ASN A 173 15.34 -4.98 -7.66
CA ASN A 173 16.13 -3.90 -7.06
C ASN A 173 15.44 -2.53 -7.14
N ILE A 174 14.32 -2.40 -7.87
CA ILE A 174 13.71 -1.08 -8.10
C ILE A 174 13.11 -0.54 -6.80
N ARG A 175 12.18 -1.29 -6.16
CA ARG A 175 11.53 -0.84 -4.92
C ARG A 175 12.55 -0.60 -3.78
N PRO A 176 13.45 -1.52 -3.43
CA PRO A 176 14.40 -1.30 -2.35
C PRO A 176 15.45 -0.23 -2.66
N GLY A 177 15.63 0.17 -3.91
CA GLY A 177 16.47 1.32 -4.27
C GLY A 177 15.96 2.63 -3.67
N PHE A 178 14.65 2.78 -3.51
CA PHE A 178 14.04 3.98 -2.91
C PHE A 178 14.29 4.11 -1.40
N ASN A 179 14.72 3.06 -0.72
CA ASN A 179 15.12 3.15 0.70
C ASN A 179 16.34 4.07 0.91
N LYS A 180 17.04 4.42 -0.17
CA LYS A 180 18.15 5.39 -0.17
C LYS A 180 17.74 6.79 -0.62
N GLY A 181 16.45 7.06 -0.66
CA GLY A 181 15.86 8.33 -1.07
C GLY A 181 15.43 8.34 -2.54
N MET A 182 14.61 9.33 -2.87
CA MET A 182 13.93 9.44 -4.17
C MET A 182 14.91 9.49 -5.36
N TRP A 183 15.92 10.33 -5.29
CA TRP A 183 16.84 10.53 -6.43
C TRP A 183 17.68 9.29 -6.74
N PHE A 184 18.17 8.63 -5.68
CA PHE A 184 18.87 7.35 -5.86
C PHE A 184 17.92 6.28 -6.40
N GLY A 185 16.69 6.22 -5.86
CA GLY A 185 15.66 5.29 -6.31
C GLY A 185 15.34 5.46 -7.79
N LEU A 186 15.18 6.70 -8.27
CA LEU A 186 14.92 6.98 -9.68
C LEU A 186 16.09 6.57 -10.57
N ALA A 187 17.31 6.96 -10.22
CA ALA A 187 18.52 6.59 -10.98
C ALA A 187 18.68 5.06 -11.06
N ASN A 188 18.47 4.37 -9.92
CA ASN A 188 18.49 2.92 -9.86
C ASN A 188 17.35 2.28 -10.68
N ALA A 189 16.16 2.86 -10.67
CA ALA A 189 15.05 2.37 -11.47
C ALA A 189 15.32 2.48 -12.99
N VAL A 190 15.90 3.59 -13.42
CA VAL A 190 16.35 3.76 -14.82
C VAL A 190 17.39 2.71 -15.18
N TRP A 191 18.41 2.51 -14.33
CA TRP A 191 19.45 1.51 -14.55
C TRP A 191 18.89 0.09 -14.64
N GLU A 192 18.09 -0.33 -13.66
CA GLU A 192 17.48 -1.67 -13.60
C GLU A 192 16.54 -1.93 -14.78
N THR A 193 15.83 -0.89 -15.24
CA THR A 193 14.97 -0.97 -16.43
C THR A 193 15.78 -1.10 -17.71
N ALA A 194 16.80 -0.27 -17.89
CA ALA A 194 17.66 -0.27 -19.08
C ALA A 194 18.45 -1.59 -19.21
N THR A 195 18.89 -2.15 -18.08
CA THR A 195 19.63 -3.42 -18.03
C THR A 195 18.73 -4.66 -17.90
N ALA A 196 17.40 -4.49 -17.87
CA ALA A 196 16.43 -5.57 -17.65
C ALA A 196 16.73 -6.41 -16.39
N GLY A 197 17.24 -5.77 -15.32
CA GLY A 197 17.54 -6.42 -14.05
C GLY A 197 18.80 -7.29 -14.05
N LEU A 198 19.76 -7.02 -14.95
CA LEU A 198 21.02 -7.77 -15.05
C LEU A 198 22.04 -7.44 -13.95
N SER A 199 21.73 -6.54 -13.02
CA SER A 199 22.61 -6.25 -11.89
C SER A 199 23.01 -7.53 -11.15
N PRO A 200 24.31 -7.73 -10.85
CA PRO A 200 24.77 -8.96 -10.19
C PRO A 200 24.39 -9.03 -8.70
N TRP A 201 23.93 -7.92 -8.12
CA TRP A 201 23.48 -7.84 -6.73
C TRP A 201 21.95 -7.90 -6.62
N THR A 202 21.49 -8.16 -5.40
CA THR A 202 20.09 -8.02 -4.99
C THR A 202 20.06 -7.15 -3.73
N LEU A 203 19.38 -6.02 -3.80
CA LEU A 203 19.19 -5.13 -2.67
C LEU A 203 18.29 -5.78 -1.62
N LYS A 204 18.57 -5.53 -0.33
CA LYS A 204 17.80 -6.08 0.77
C LYS A 204 16.58 -5.20 1.08
N ASN A 205 15.50 -5.84 1.46
CA ASN A 205 14.38 -5.19 2.12
C ASN A 205 14.65 -5.07 3.62
N HIS A 206 14.08 -4.06 4.23
CA HIS A 206 14.08 -3.83 5.67
C HIS A 206 12.66 -4.01 6.20
N ALA A 207 12.52 -4.32 7.49
CA ALA A 207 11.20 -4.34 8.12
C ALA A 207 10.66 -2.90 8.18
N ASP A 208 9.41 -2.71 7.77
CA ASP A 208 8.82 -1.36 7.64
C ASP A 208 8.92 -0.53 8.91
N HIS A 209 8.62 -1.15 10.07
CA HIS A 209 8.70 -0.47 11.37
C HIS A 209 10.09 0.03 11.72
N SER A 210 11.16 -0.52 11.12
CA SER A 210 12.55 -0.09 11.41
C SER A 210 12.89 1.28 10.79
N ALA A 211 12.06 1.78 9.88
CA ALA A 211 12.23 3.11 9.29
C ALA A 211 11.62 4.22 10.15
N LEU A 212 10.65 3.88 11.01
CA LEU A 212 9.92 4.85 11.82
C LEU A 212 10.85 5.55 12.81
N ARG A 213 10.87 6.89 12.79
CA ARG A 213 11.64 7.71 13.70
C ARG A 213 10.81 8.09 14.93
N LYS A 214 11.50 8.46 16.00
CA LYS A 214 10.85 8.99 17.20
C LYS A 214 10.35 10.41 16.96
N VAL A 215 9.34 10.84 17.72
CA VAL A 215 8.73 12.17 17.58
C VAL A 215 9.69 13.32 17.86
N ASP A 216 10.72 13.10 18.71
CA ASP A 216 11.78 14.06 19.00
C ASP A 216 12.90 14.08 17.94
N GLU A 217 13.00 13.05 17.10
CA GLU A 217 14.00 12.91 16.05
C GLU A 217 13.49 13.37 14.67
N TYR A 218 12.20 13.63 14.53
CA TYR A 218 11.59 13.95 13.25
C TYR A 218 10.56 15.06 13.34
N THR A 219 10.76 16.11 12.58
CA THR A 219 9.77 17.17 12.42
C THR A 219 8.87 16.84 11.23
N THR A 220 7.59 16.61 11.50
CA THR A 220 6.59 16.37 10.46
C THR A 220 6.50 17.57 9.53
N PRO A 221 6.74 17.42 8.22
CA PRO A 221 6.60 18.52 7.28
C PRO A 221 5.15 19.05 7.24
N GLU A 222 5.00 20.37 7.16
CA GLU A 222 3.69 20.93 6.84
C GLU A 222 3.23 20.45 5.48
N ARG A 223 2.14 19.68 5.47
CA ARG A 223 1.51 19.16 4.25
C ARG A 223 0.23 19.95 4.02
N GLY A 224 0.22 20.82 3.04
CA GLY A 224 -0.94 21.63 2.72
C GLY A 224 -1.03 21.99 1.25
N TRP A 225 -2.14 21.66 0.63
CA TRP A 225 -2.60 22.25 -0.61
C TRP A 225 -3.81 23.14 -0.27
N GLY A 226 -3.60 24.44 -0.04
CA GLY A 226 -4.62 25.45 0.03
C GLY A 226 -5.85 25.18 0.93
N GLU A 227 -6.83 26.07 0.86
CA GLU A 227 -8.05 25.98 1.65
C GLU A 227 -8.85 24.68 1.39
N ARG A 228 -9.34 24.06 2.47
CA ARG A 228 -10.10 22.81 2.50
C ARG A 228 -11.55 23.01 2.02
N ASN A 229 -11.77 23.39 0.77
CA ASN A 229 -13.11 23.67 0.24
C ASN A 229 -13.83 22.50 -0.44
N LEU A 230 -13.23 21.31 -0.49
CA LEU A 230 -14.00 20.08 -0.72
C LEU A 230 -14.47 19.61 0.65
N ALA A 231 -15.78 19.37 0.80
CA ALA A 231 -16.33 18.91 2.07
C ALA A 231 -15.48 17.75 2.62
N PRO A 232 -14.79 17.95 3.75
CA PRO A 232 -13.95 16.91 4.30
C PRO A 232 -14.86 15.76 4.70
N ARG A 233 -14.64 14.59 4.11
CA ARG A 233 -15.28 13.38 4.63
C ARG A 233 -14.46 12.91 5.82
N ASP A 234 -15.15 12.64 6.89
CA ASP A 234 -14.56 11.96 8.03
C ASP A 234 -14.28 10.48 7.70
N ARG A 235 -13.49 9.85 8.52
CA ARG A 235 -13.12 8.44 8.33
C ARG A 235 -14.34 7.51 8.38
N LEU A 236 -15.28 7.76 9.27
CA LEU A 236 -16.47 6.90 9.45
C LEU A 236 -17.33 6.90 8.19
N ALA A 237 -17.57 8.06 7.56
CA ALA A 237 -18.26 8.13 6.29
C ALA A 237 -17.53 7.33 5.20
N SER A 238 -16.19 7.35 5.17
CA SER A 238 -15.41 6.58 4.21
C SER A 238 -15.47 5.07 4.46
N VAL A 239 -15.50 4.64 5.71
CA VAL A 239 -15.71 3.22 6.08
C VAL A 239 -17.08 2.73 5.63
N TYR A 240 -18.12 3.54 5.81
CA TYR A 240 -19.47 3.22 5.31
C TYR A 240 -19.49 2.99 3.80
N PHE A 241 -18.81 3.85 3.03
CA PHE A 241 -18.68 3.69 1.57
C PHE A 241 -17.83 2.48 1.15
N ALA A 242 -17.02 1.93 2.03
CA ALA A 242 -16.27 0.71 1.76
C ALA A 242 -17.17 -0.53 1.77
N ALA A 243 -18.36 -0.45 2.39
CA ALA A 243 -19.33 -1.54 2.51
C ALA A 243 -18.70 -2.86 2.98
N THR A 244 -17.69 -2.77 3.85
CA THR A 244 -17.01 -3.94 4.38
C THR A 244 -17.92 -4.63 5.40
N GLN A 245 -18.11 -5.93 5.21
CA GLN A 245 -18.84 -6.78 6.15
C GLN A 245 -17.85 -7.71 6.83
N HIS A 246 -17.90 -7.75 8.14
CA HIS A 246 -17.10 -8.64 8.98
C HIS A 246 -18.00 -9.63 9.70
N ASP A 247 -17.47 -10.80 9.98
CA ASP A 247 -18.05 -11.71 10.95
C ASP A 247 -17.70 -11.18 12.35
N GLU A 248 -18.68 -10.64 13.07
CA GLU A 248 -18.49 -10.02 14.38
C GLU A 248 -18.10 -11.05 15.46
N ASP A 249 -18.44 -12.31 15.25
CA ASP A 249 -18.14 -13.42 16.17
C ASP A 249 -16.77 -14.07 15.89
N GLN A 250 -16.02 -13.61 14.87
CA GLN A 250 -14.70 -14.17 14.59
C GLN A 250 -13.72 -13.92 15.74
N PRO A 251 -12.80 -14.87 16.03
CA PRO A 251 -11.77 -14.65 17.04
C PRO A 251 -10.91 -13.43 16.75
N ILE A 252 -10.52 -12.71 17.79
CA ILE A 252 -9.60 -11.57 17.68
C ILE A 252 -8.26 -12.09 17.16
N HIS A 253 -7.81 -11.57 16.03
CA HIS A 253 -6.55 -11.97 15.38
C HIS A 253 -5.36 -11.08 15.77
N LEU A 254 -5.63 -9.90 16.36
CA LEU A 254 -4.60 -8.97 16.81
C LEU A 254 -4.38 -9.12 18.32
N HIS A 255 -3.17 -9.53 18.70
CA HIS A 255 -2.76 -9.65 20.09
C HIS A 255 -1.64 -8.66 20.40
N VAL A 256 -1.82 -7.86 21.46
CA VAL A 256 -0.77 -6.98 21.99
C VAL A 256 -0.01 -7.75 23.07
N ALA A 257 1.25 -8.11 22.76
CA ALA A 257 2.05 -8.93 23.65
C ALA A 257 2.41 -8.20 24.97
N GLU A 258 2.58 -6.89 24.90
CA GLU A 258 2.91 -6.02 26.02
C GLU A 258 1.90 -4.88 26.11
N PRO A 259 0.74 -5.06 26.80
CA PRO A 259 -0.34 -4.06 26.84
C PRO A 259 0.11 -2.68 27.31
N ASP A 260 1.03 -2.62 28.27
CA ASP A 260 1.51 -1.37 28.84
C ASP A 260 2.37 -0.54 27.88
N ILE A 261 2.87 -1.14 26.80
CA ILE A 261 3.71 -0.43 25.82
C ILE A 261 2.96 0.74 25.18
N CYS A 262 1.64 0.58 24.97
CA CYS A 262 0.79 1.58 24.33
C CYS A 262 0.70 2.88 25.13
N THR A 263 0.67 2.78 26.46
CA THR A 263 0.49 3.93 27.38
C THR A 263 1.80 4.46 27.94
N THR A 264 2.91 3.74 27.72
CA THR A 264 4.23 4.10 28.22
C THR A 264 5.15 4.49 27.05
N ARG A 265 6.02 3.58 26.64
CA ARG A 265 7.06 3.81 25.65
C ARG A 265 6.53 4.25 24.31
N CYS A 266 5.47 3.60 23.78
CA CYS A 266 4.92 3.94 22.48
C CYS A 266 4.34 5.36 22.46
N THR A 267 3.64 5.76 23.54
CA THR A 267 3.14 7.15 23.68
C THR A 267 4.30 8.14 23.69
N ALA A 268 5.36 7.87 24.48
CA ALA A 268 6.46 8.80 24.65
C ALA A 268 7.35 8.91 23.40
N GLU A 269 7.66 7.78 22.75
CA GLU A 269 8.62 7.75 21.65
C GLU A 269 7.99 7.98 20.28
N TYR A 270 6.73 7.53 20.07
CA TYR A 270 6.10 7.48 18.75
C TYR A 270 4.70 8.11 18.70
N ASN A 271 4.19 8.60 19.83
CA ASN A 271 2.86 9.19 19.95
C ASN A 271 1.75 8.30 19.38
N ASN A 272 1.83 6.97 19.60
CA ASN A 272 0.83 5.96 19.21
C ASN A 272 0.43 6.02 17.71
N PRO A 273 1.32 5.69 16.77
CA PRO A 273 1.07 5.83 15.34
C PRO A 273 -0.11 4.98 14.84
N CYS A 274 -0.51 3.92 15.56
CA CYS A 274 -1.69 3.11 15.22
C CYS A 274 -2.98 3.92 15.17
N THR A 275 -3.11 4.99 15.98
CA THR A 275 -4.26 5.90 15.93
C THR A 275 -4.33 6.72 14.64
N ARG A 276 -3.24 6.75 13.86
CA ARG A 276 -3.08 7.58 12.66
C ARG A 276 -3.03 6.77 11.38
N PHE A 277 -2.25 5.69 11.34
CA PHE A 277 -2.06 4.95 10.09
C PHE A 277 -3.29 4.13 9.68
N CYS A 278 -4.17 3.79 10.63
CA CYS A 278 -5.38 3.05 10.31
C CYS A 278 -6.38 3.92 9.51
N PRO A 279 -6.69 3.59 8.26
CA PRO A 279 -7.61 4.39 7.45
C PRO A 279 -9.06 4.31 7.95
N ALA A 280 -9.40 3.30 8.76
CA ALA A 280 -10.71 3.14 9.37
C ALA A 280 -10.81 3.77 10.77
N GLY A 281 -9.68 4.19 11.38
CA GLY A 281 -9.67 4.80 12.71
C GLY A 281 -10.06 3.82 13.83
N VAL A 282 -9.67 2.56 13.70
CA VAL A 282 -10.06 1.49 14.65
C VAL A 282 -9.39 1.63 16.02
N TYR A 283 -8.18 2.21 16.05
CA TYR A 283 -7.40 2.30 17.29
C TYR A 283 -7.53 3.68 17.91
N GLU A 284 -7.89 3.71 19.18
CA GLU A 284 -8.00 4.93 19.96
C GLU A 284 -7.26 4.79 21.29
N ILE A 285 -6.73 5.89 21.80
CA ILE A 285 -6.21 6.00 23.16
C ILE A 285 -7.22 6.80 23.95
N VAL A 286 -7.86 6.15 24.92
CA VAL A 286 -8.86 6.77 25.78
C VAL A 286 -8.26 7.04 27.16
N SER A 287 -8.75 8.10 27.83
CA SER A 287 -8.42 8.39 29.24
C SER A 287 -9.57 7.91 30.12
N ASP A 288 -9.28 6.98 31.00
CA ASP A 288 -10.29 6.39 31.91
C ASP A 288 -10.27 7.01 33.31
N GLY A 289 -9.61 8.16 33.49
CA GLY A 289 -9.47 8.81 34.79
C GLY A 289 -8.34 8.23 35.66
N ALA A 290 -7.89 7.01 35.40
CA ALA A 290 -6.73 6.36 36.04
C ALA A 290 -5.47 6.41 35.18
N GLY A 291 -5.61 6.78 33.92
CA GLY A 291 -4.52 6.88 32.96
C GLY A 291 -5.02 6.79 31.50
N LYS A 292 -4.09 6.70 30.56
CA LYS A 292 -4.38 6.45 29.15
C LYS A 292 -4.42 4.93 28.88
N ARG A 293 -5.39 4.47 28.14
CA ARG A 293 -5.50 3.09 27.64
C ARG A 293 -5.58 3.06 26.12
#